data_57cc272bb9cb8d4e53ca0ed867d5940d
#
_entry.id   57cc272bb9cb8d4e53ca0ed867d5940d
#
_cell.length_a   1.000
_cell.length_b   1.000
_cell.length_c   1.000
_cell.angle_alpha   90.00
_cell.angle_beta   90.00
_cell.angle_gamma   90.00
#
_symmetry.space_group_name_H-M   'P 1'
#
loop_
_entity.id
_entity.type
_entity.pdbx_description
1 polymer ?
#
loop_
_entity_poly.entity_id
_entity_poly.type
_entity_poly.pdbx_seq_one_letter_code
_entity_poly.pdbx_strand_id
1 'polypeptide(L)'
;FRRVLFRSDYWFSATGRSAIAYRVSYGIALTVTGPFGDPSEYAEDLTDFATFCTQHSWTPVFYSVHESQRAELTKAGWDSLDVGTEMVVNPNEWQTRGKKWQDVRTAINKAKRDGITDVLTTFKEAPFSVQTQIREISAQWAGKKALPEMGFTLGGVDELIDSRVRLLYAVDGNGKVLGVTSWLPTYRDGTIIGWTLDFMRHRTDSVNGIMEFLIARMAERLRDEGNVEFMSLSAAPLAGMGSNESEHEESEVLRHALQMVADIMEPAYGFHSLFRFKLKFHPDEEKVYICYPDAAKLPQISLAVAQAYVPSLTPAEAMRFVRTIAPRD
;
A
#
# COMPACT_ATOMS: atom_id res chain seq x y z
N PHE A 1 -9.89 -3.60 16.06
CA PHE A 1 -9.94 -4.80 15.18
C PHE A 1 -11.22 -4.88 14.34
N ARG A 2 -12.39 -4.51 14.87
CA ARG A 2 -13.64 -4.63 14.11
C ARG A 2 -13.78 -3.71 12.90
N ARG A 3 -13.17 -2.53 12.83
CA ARG A 3 -13.36 -1.58 11.72
C ARG A 3 -12.46 -1.84 10.51
N VAL A 4 -11.27 -2.36 10.69
CA VAL A 4 -10.35 -2.72 9.59
C VAL A 4 -10.83 -3.98 8.88
N LEU A 5 -11.29 -4.98 9.64
CA LEU A 5 -11.88 -6.22 9.13
C LEU A 5 -13.22 -6.00 8.40
N PHE A 6 -13.93 -4.89 8.65
CA PHE A 6 -15.20 -4.57 7.96
C PHE A 6 -15.04 -4.04 6.53
N ARG A 7 -13.82 -3.86 6.05
CA ARG A 7 -13.58 -3.37 4.69
C ARG A 7 -13.28 -4.48 3.69
N SER A 8 -12.93 -5.68 4.15
CA SER A 8 -12.64 -6.85 3.33
C SER A 8 -13.28 -8.09 3.93
N ASP A 9 -13.80 -8.94 3.05
CA ASP A 9 -14.13 -10.31 3.35
C ASP A 9 -12.90 -11.19 3.14
N TYR A 10 -12.93 -12.41 3.68
CA TYR A 10 -11.84 -13.37 3.56
C TYR A 10 -12.37 -14.68 3.02
N TRP A 11 -11.75 -15.16 1.96
CA TRP A 11 -11.85 -16.53 1.50
C TRP A 11 -10.69 -17.32 2.10
N PHE A 12 -10.96 -18.56 2.52
CA PHE A 12 -9.93 -19.47 3.05
C PHE A 12 -9.84 -20.69 2.15
N SER A 13 -8.63 -21.19 1.93
CA SER A 13 -8.39 -22.46 1.24
C SER A 13 -9.08 -23.62 1.97
N ALA A 14 -9.31 -24.74 1.28
CA ALA A 14 -9.91 -25.92 1.87
C ALA A 14 -9.08 -26.47 3.06
N THR A 15 -7.77 -26.24 3.06
CA THR A 15 -6.86 -26.64 4.14
C THR A 15 -6.85 -25.66 5.31
N GLY A 16 -7.32 -24.44 5.10
CA GLY A 16 -7.25 -23.33 6.06
C GLY A 16 -5.84 -22.76 6.24
N ARG A 17 -4.86 -23.16 5.39
CA ARG A 17 -3.47 -22.69 5.50
C ARG A 17 -3.21 -21.42 4.70
N SER A 18 -4.08 -21.06 3.79
CA SER A 18 -4.02 -19.84 3.00
C SER A 18 -5.37 -19.12 2.94
N ALA A 19 -5.32 -17.84 2.58
CA ALA A 19 -6.50 -17.01 2.46
C ALA A 19 -6.31 -15.91 1.40
N ILE A 20 -7.44 -15.35 0.94
CA ILE A 20 -7.48 -14.19 0.05
C ILE A 20 -8.43 -13.15 0.66
N ALA A 21 -7.93 -11.93 0.83
CA ALA A 21 -8.74 -10.79 1.24
C ALA A 21 -9.38 -10.14 0.01
N TYR A 22 -10.69 -9.95 0.02
CA TYR A 22 -11.41 -9.37 -1.12
C TYR A 22 -12.56 -8.48 -0.68
N ARG A 23 -13.08 -7.70 -1.61
CA ARG A 23 -14.27 -6.88 -1.44
C ARG A 23 -15.15 -6.99 -2.68
N VAL A 24 -16.47 -7.11 -2.50
CA VAL A 24 -17.40 -7.16 -3.61
C VAL A 24 -18.03 -5.79 -3.84
N SER A 25 -17.94 -5.32 -5.08
CA SER A 25 -18.57 -4.09 -5.53
C SER A 25 -18.93 -4.20 -7.02
N TYR A 26 -20.12 -3.82 -7.42
CA TYR A 26 -20.61 -3.89 -8.80
C TYR A 26 -20.47 -5.28 -9.45
N GLY A 27 -20.60 -6.36 -8.66
CA GLY A 27 -20.40 -7.72 -9.13
C GLY A 27 -18.94 -8.13 -9.34
N ILE A 28 -17.99 -7.30 -8.94
CA ILE A 28 -16.55 -7.56 -8.96
C ILE A 28 -16.08 -7.93 -7.56
N ALA A 29 -15.46 -9.08 -7.41
CA ALA A 29 -14.70 -9.48 -6.21
C ALA A 29 -13.25 -9.01 -6.39
N LEU A 30 -12.95 -7.82 -5.90
CA LEU A 30 -11.64 -7.18 -5.98
C LEU A 30 -10.79 -7.59 -4.79
N THR A 31 -9.64 -8.21 -5.03
CA THR A 31 -8.69 -8.55 -3.96
C THR A 31 -7.78 -7.38 -3.61
N VAL A 32 -7.17 -7.41 -2.43
CA VAL A 32 -6.19 -6.40 -2.00
C VAL A 32 -4.78 -6.75 -2.47
N THR A 33 -4.51 -8.05 -2.62
CA THR A 33 -3.27 -8.66 -3.14
C THR A 33 -3.61 -10.08 -3.60
N GLY A 34 -2.62 -10.91 -3.91
CA GLY A 34 -2.80 -12.35 -4.11
C GLY A 34 -3.07 -13.11 -2.80
N PRO A 35 -3.04 -14.46 -2.85
CA PRO A 35 -3.13 -15.31 -1.68
C PRO A 35 -2.03 -15.00 -0.67
N PHE A 36 -2.33 -15.22 0.60
CA PHE A 36 -1.35 -15.17 1.69
C PHE A 36 -1.53 -16.40 2.59
N GLY A 37 -0.44 -16.89 3.17
CA GLY A 37 -0.38 -18.12 3.95
C GLY A 37 0.68 -19.08 3.40
N ASP A 38 0.32 -20.32 3.11
CA ASP A 38 1.22 -21.33 2.57
C ASP A 38 1.49 -21.12 1.07
N PRO A 39 2.73 -20.76 0.67
CA PRO A 39 3.04 -20.49 -0.74
C PRO A 39 2.85 -21.69 -1.67
N SER A 40 2.88 -22.92 -1.13
CA SER A 40 2.66 -24.12 -1.93
C SER A 40 1.23 -24.27 -2.45
N GLU A 41 0.27 -23.54 -1.86
CA GLU A 41 -1.14 -23.56 -2.25
C GLU A 41 -1.53 -22.42 -3.21
N TYR A 42 -0.69 -21.39 -3.38
CA TYR A 42 -1.09 -20.16 -4.07
C TYR A 42 -1.61 -20.37 -5.50
N ALA A 43 -1.04 -21.27 -6.27
CA ALA A 43 -1.51 -21.54 -7.63
C ALA A 43 -2.92 -22.18 -7.64
N GLU A 44 -3.21 -23.07 -6.69
CA GLU A 44 -4.52 -23.68 -6.50
C GLU A 44 -5.51 -22.66 -5.94
N ASP A 45 -5.10 -21.87 -4.95
CA ASP A 45 -5.91 -20.82 -4.33
C ASP A 45 -6.45 -19.80 -5.35
N LEU A 46 -5.63 -19.38 -6.32
CA LEU A 46 -6.05 -18.47 -7.37
C LEU A 46 -7.23 -19.07 -8.17
N THR A 47 -7.15 -20.36 -8.49
CA THR A 47 -8.17 -21.10 -9.25
C THR A 47 -9.44 -21.32 -8.42
N ASP A 48 -9.28 -21.73 -7.18
CA ASP A 48 -10.37 -22.04 -6.27
C ASP A 48 -11.14 -20.78 -5.88
N PHE A 49 -10.43 -19.67 -5.62
CA PHE A 49 -11.07 -18.39 -5.39
C PHE A 49 -11.84 -17.90 -6.62
N ALA A 50 -11.30 -18.07 -7.84
CA ALA A 50 -12.02 -17.73 -9.05
C ALA A 50 -13.30 -18.56 -9.22
N THR A 51 -13.23 -19.86 -8.88
CA THR A 51 -14.39 -20.76 -8.87
C THR A 51 -15.42 -20.32 -7.82
N PHE A 52 -14.99 -20.02 -6.61
CA PHE A 52 -15.85 -19.48 -5.56
C PHE A 52 -16.57 -18.19 -6.00
N CYS A 53 -15.86 -17.26 -6.62
CA CYS A 53 -16.47 -16.02 -7.14
C CYS A 53 -17.53 -16.32 -8.21
N THR A 54 -17.24 -17.24 -9.13
CA THR A 54 -18.17 -17.64 -10.21
C THR A 54 -19.46 -18.25 -9.63
N GLN A 55 -19.36 -19.08 -8.60
CA GLN A 55 -20.52 -19.64 -7.90
C GLN A 55 -21.41 -18.58 -7.25
N HIS A 56 -20.84 -17.43 -6.90
CA HIS A 56 -21.56 -16.28 -6.33
C HIS A 56 -21.96 -15.24 -7.40
N SER A 57 -21.77 -15.55 -8.68
CA SER A 57 -22.03 -14.62 -9.80
C SER A 57 -21.18 -13.34 -9.72
N TRP A 58 -19.97 -13.43 -9.16
CA TRP A 58 -19.00 -12.36 -9.13
C TRP A 58 -17.88 -12.61 -10.14
N THR A 59 -17.33 -11.54 -10.67
CA THR A 59 -16.11 -11.59 -11.47
C THR A 59 -14.91 -11.39 -10.54
N PRO A 60 -14.00 -12.37 -10.42
CA PRO A 60 -12.79 -12.20 -9.62
C PRO A 60 -11.81 -11.25 -10.31
N VAL A 61 -11.18 -10.37 -9.54
CA VAL A 61 -10.12 -9.48 -10.02
C VAL A 61 -9.04 -9.42 -8.96
N PHE A 62 -7.83 -9.82 -9.33
CA PHE A 62 -6.68 -9.77 -8.45
C PHE A 62 -5.97 -8.43 -8.63
N TYR A 63 -5.95 -7.62 -7.58
CA TYR A 63 -5.34 -6.29 -7.58
C TYR A 63 -4.05 -6.27 -6.76
N SER A 64 -3.01 -5.61 -7.27
CA SER A 64 -1.70 -5.49 -6.60
C SER A 64 -1.01 -6.84 -6.38
N VAL A 65 -1.06 -7.72 -7.38
CA VAL A 65 -0.33 -9.00 -7.37
C VAL A 65 1.06 -8.85 -7.98
N HIS A 66 2.00 -9.67 -7.51
CA HIS A 66 3.36 -9.72 -8.03
C HIS A 66 3.48 -10.60 -9.28
N GLU A 67 4.64 -10.54 -9.93
CA GLU A 67 4.91 -11.24 -11.19
C GLU A 67 4.66 -12.76 -11.12
N SER A 68 4.99 -13.41 -10.00
CA SER A 68 4.78 -14.85 -9.84
C SER A 68 3.30 -15.24 -9.96
N GLN A 69 2.41 -14.50 -9.29
CA GLN A 69 0.97 -14.72 -9.35
C GLN A 69 0.38 -14.31 -10.70
N ARG A 70 0.88 -13.17 -11.26
CA ARG A 70 0.52 -12.75 -12.61
C ARG A 70 0.81 -13.85 -13.64
N ALA A 71 1.99 -14.46 -13.58
CA ALA A 71 2.38 -15.52 -14.49
C ALA A 71 1.44 -16.75 -14.41
N GLU A 72 1.01 -17.16 -13.21
CA GLU A 72 0.05 -18.25 -13.06
C GLU A 72 -1.32 -17.88 -13.63
N LEU A 73 -1.82 -16.68 -13.38
CA LEU A 73 -3.09 -16.20 -13.94
C LEU A 73 -3.03 -16.09 -15.48
N THR A 74 -1.91 -15.61 -16.03
CA THR A 74 -1.69 -15.54 -17.48
C THR A 74 -1.73 -16.93 -18.14
N LYS A 75 -1.15 -17.96 -17.50
CA LYS A 75 -1.27 -19.35 -17.98
C LYS A 75 -2.72 -19.82 -18.00
N ALA A 76 -3.56 -19.33 -17.12
CA ALA A 76 -4.99 -19.60 -17.09
C ALA A 76 -5.82 -18.74 -18.06
N GLY A 77 -5.16 -17.91 -18.91
CA GLY A 77 -5.81 -17.08 -19.92
C GLY A 77 -6.33 -15.73 -19.41
N TRP A 78 -5.82 -15.26 -18.27
CA TRP A 78 -6.19 -13.94 -17.74
C TRP A 78 -5.32 -12.84 -18.34
N ASP A 79 -5.93 -11.69 -18.55
CA ASP A 79 -5.24 -10.47 -18.91
C ASP A 79 -4.68 -9.75 -17.68
N SER A 80 -3.69 -8.89 -17.89
CA SER A 80 -3.08 -8.11 -16.81
C SER A 80 -2.65 -6.72 -17.26
N LEU A 81 -2.66 -5.77 -16.30
CA LEU A 81 -2.14 -4.43 -16.48
C LEU A 81 -1.28 -4.04 -15.27
N ASP A 82 -0.15 -3.35 -15.53
CA ASP A 82 0.70 -2.74 -14.50
C ASP A 82 -0.10 -1.62 -13.79
N VAL A 83 -0.19 -1.69 -12.46
CA VAL A 83 -0.94 -0.73 -11.65
C VAL A 83 -0.09 -0.01 -10.61
N GLY A 84 1.20 -0.24 -10.63
CA GLY A 84 2.13 0.44 -9.73
C GLY A 84 3.41 -0.33 -9.45
N THR A 85 4.18 0.22 -8.56
CA THR A 85 5.49 -0.31 -8.19
C THR A 85 5.61 -0.41 -6.69
N GLU A 86 5.89 -1.59 -6.15
CA GLU A 86 6.30 -1.76 -4.78
C GLU A 86 7.79 -1.46 -4.65
N MET A 87 8.16 -0.77 -3.57
CA MET A 87 9.52 -0.31 -3.34
C MET A 87 10.13 -1.05 -2.16
N VAL A 88 11.07 -1.93 -2.46
CA VAL A 88 11.68 -2.85 -1.50
C VAL A 88 13.14 -2.46 -1.23
N VAL A 89 13.50 -2.38 0.03
CA VAL A 89 14.88 -2.12 0.48
C VAL A 89 15.41 -3.37 1.17
N ASN A 90 16.63 -3.78 0.83
CA ASN A 90 17.36 -4.80 1.58
C ASN A 90 18.02 -4.15 2.81
N PRO A 91 17.53 -4.34 4.03
CA PRO A 91 18.12 -3.70 5.21
C PRO A 91 19.53 -4.22 5.52
N ASN A 92 19.88 -5.46 5.13
CA ASN A 92 21.21 -6.03 5.37
C ASN A 92 22.30 -5.32 4.56
N GLU A 93 21.92 -4.69 3.43
CA GLU A 93 22.83 -3.89 2.59
C GLU A 93 22.71 -2.40 2.88
N TRP A 94 21.89 -2.01 3.86
CA TRP A 94 21.62 -0.60 4.16
C TRP A 94 22.87 0.15 4.57
N GLN A 95 23.08 1.26 3.88
CA GLN A 95 24.16 2.21 4.17
C GLN A 95 23.80 3.59 3.62
N THR A 96 24.44 4.64 4.12
CA THR A 96 24.18 6.03 3.67
C THR A 96 25.43 6.71 3.13
N ARG A 97 26.45 5.96 2.66
CA ARG A 97 27.69 6.50 2.12
C ARG A 97 27.51 6.91 0.64
N GLY A 98 28.31 7.87 0.21
CA GLY A 98 28.34 8.33 -1.18
C GLY A 98 27.32 9.44 -1.49
N LYS A 99 27.47 10.06 -2.68
CA LYS A 99 26.71 11.24 -3.11
C LYS A 99 25.20 10.97 -3.21
N LYS A 100 24.83 9.78 -3.68
CA LYS A 100 23.41 9.41 -3.87
C LYS A 100 22.58 9.46 -2.58
N TRP A 101 23.22 9.28 -1.42
CA TRP A 101 22.58 9.29 -0.10
C TRP A 101 22.58 10.65 0.60
N GLN A 102 22.93 11.73 -0.11
CA GLN A 102 23.11 13.05 0.50
C GLN A 102 21.87 13.55 1.23
N ASP A 103 20.67 13.38 0.63
CA ASP A 103 19.41 13.85 1.21
C ASP A 103 19.10 13.13 2.52
N VAL A 104 19.24 11.80 2.54
CA VAL A 104 19.01 10.98 3.73
C VAL A 104 20.01 11.33 4.85
N ARG A 105 21.30 11.46 4.53
CA ARG A 105 22.32 11.89 5.52
C ARG A 105 22.04 13.29 6.05
N THR A 106 21.60 14.21 5.20
CA THR A 106 21.27 15.57 5.62
C THR A 106 20.13 15.56 6.63
N ALA A 107 19.09 14.73 6.40
CA ALA A 107 17.97 14.54 7.33
C ALA A 107 18.43 13.95 8.67
N ILE A 108 19.25 12.89 8.65
CA ILE A 108 19.82 12.26 9.86
C ILE A 108 20.67 13.29 10.64
N ASN A 109 21.56 14.00 9.98
CA ASN A 109 22.44 14.97 10.62
C ASN A 109 21.66 16.16 11.20
N LYS A 110 20.58 16.58 10.49
CA LYS A 110 19.70 17.64 10.97
C LYS A 110 18.96 17.21 12.24
N ALA A 111 18.33 16.03 12.24
CA ALA A 111 17.66 15.49 13.40
C ALA A 111 18.62 15.41 14.61
N LYS A 112 19.84 14.92 14.40
CA LYS A 112 20.85 14.85 15.47
C LYS A 112 21.23 16.24 16.02
N ARG A 113 21.40 17.25 15.16
CA ARG A 113 21.72 18.63 15.62
C ARG A 113 20.56 19.25 16.40
N ASP A 114 19.34 18.97 15.97
CA ASP A 114 18.11 19.51 16.57
C ASP A 114 17.69 18.72 17.83
N GLY A 115 18.51 17.75 18.29
CA GLY A 115 18.24 16.94 19.48
C GLY A 115 17.05 16.00 19.33
N ILE A 116 16.68 15.64 18.08
CA ILE A 116 15.57 14.74 17.77
C ILE A 116 16.07 13.30 17.88
N THR A 117 15.29 12.47 18.58
CA THR A 117 15.53 11.04 18.76
C THR A 117 14.40 10.22 18.17
N ASP A 118 14.67 8.94 17.86
CA ASP A 118 13.67 7.97 17.42
C ASP A 118 13.38 6.95 18.51
N VAL A 119 12.13 6.55 18.63
CA VAL A 119 11.67 5.52 19.58
C VAL A 119 10.89 4.46 18.83
N LEU A 120 11.36 3.20 18.92
CA LEU A 120 10.68 2.02 18.38
C LEU A 120 9.89 1.35 19.51
N THR A 121 8.60 1.11 19.28
CA THR A 121 7.67 0.52 20.25
C THR A 121 6.44 -0.05 19.54
N THR A 122 5.41 -0.44 20.28
CA THR A 122 4.04 -0.63 19.79
C THR A 122 3.16 0.54 20.25
N PHE A 123 2.01 0.74 19.59
CA PHE A 123 1.12 1.83 19.99
C PHE A 123 0.60 1.69 21.42
N LYS A 124 0.35 0.45 21.88
CA LYS A 124 -0.13 0.17 23.24
C LYS A 124 0.93 0.43 24.32
N GLU A 125 2.19 0.20 24.01
CA GLU A 125 3.32 0.40 24.93
C GLU A 125 3.80 1.85 24.96
N ALA A 126 3.47 2.64 23.92
CA ALA A 126 3.80 4.05 23.89
C ALA A 126 3.10 4.80 25.04
N PRO A 127 3.76 5.79 25.67
CA PRO A 127 3.14 6.64 26.69
C PRO A 127 1.82 7.26 26.20
N PHE A 128 0.83 7.42 27.08
CA PHE A 128 -0.49 7.97 26.72
C PHE A 128 -0.38 9.35 26.04
N SER A 129 0.55 10.19 26.49
CA SER A 129 0.82 11.49 25.87
C SER A 129 1.30 11.36 24.41
N VAL A 130 2.09 10.34 24.11
CA VAL A 130 2.56 10.03 22.74
C VAL A 130 1.39 9.51 21.89
N GLN A 131 0.59 8.59 22.42
CA GLN A 131 -0.61 8.08 21.72
C GLN A 131 -1.57 9.22 21.36
N THR A 132 -1.79 10.17 22.28
CA THR A 132 -2.63 11.36 22.05
C THR A 132 -2.06 12.22 20.93
N GLN A 133 -0.77 12.51 20.96
CA GLN A 133 -0.10 13.31 19.93
C GLN A 133 -0.16 12.63 18.55
N ILE A 134 -0.03 11.30 18.47
CA ILE A 134 -0.16 10.55 17.21
C ILE A 134 -1.58 10.68 16.65
N ARG A 135 -2.62 10.57 17.50
CA ARG A 135 -4.01 10.80 17.06
C ARG A 135 -4.23 12.23 16.55
N GLU A 136 -3.66 13.23 17.22
CA GLU A 136 -3.70 14.62 16.78
C GLU A 136 -3.03 14.82 15.43
N ILE A 137 -1.83 14.27 15.23
CA ILE A 137 -1.11 14.32 13.95
C ILE A 137 -1.97 13.69 12.84
N SER A 138 -2.58 12.55 13.12
CA SER A 138 -3.47 11.88 12.17
C SER A 138 -4.71 12.71 11.84
N ALA A 139 -5.37 13.27 12.85
CA ALA A 139 -6.54 14.13 12.67
C ALA A 139 -6.21 15.40 11.87
N GLN A 140 -5.07 16.04 12.15
CA GLN A 140 -4.60 17.20 11.39
C GLN A 140 -4.30 16.86 9.92
N TRP A 141 -3.73 15.68 9.68
CA TRP A 141 -3.45 15.22 8.33
C TRP A 141 -4.75 14.95 7.56
N ALA A 142 -5.71 14.22 8.17
CA ALA A 142 -7.01 13.93 7.57
C ALA A 142 -7.82 15.20 7.30
N GLY A 143 -7.83 16.16 8.24
CA GLY A 143 -8.56 17.42 8.12
C GLY A 143 -8.03 18.37 7.02
N LYS A 144 -6.82 18.14 6.53
CA LYS A 144 -6.25 18.91 5.40
C LYS A 144 -6.52 18.29 4.04
N LYS A 145 -7.00 17.07 3.98
CA LYS A 145 -7.28 16.36 2.73
C LYS A 145 -8.67 16.73 2.22
N ALA A 146 -8.75 17.02 0.93
CA ALA A 146 -10.02 17.28 0.24
C ALA A 146 -10.87 16.01 0.08
N LEU A 147 -10.27 14.82 0.28
CA LEU A 147 -10.92 13.53 0.16
C LEU A 147 -10.81 12.76 1.49
N PRO A 148 -11.78 11.89 1.82
CA PRO A 148 -11.70 11.02 2.99
C PRO A 148 -10.47 10.10 2.92
N GLU A 149 -10.04 9.58 4.07
CA GLU A 149 -8.94 8.62 4.12
C GLU A 149 -9.21 7.42 3.20
N MET A 150 -8.22 7.06 2.39
CA MET A 150 -8.27 5.86 1.55
C MET A 150 -8.31 4.63 2.45
N GLY A 151 -9.39 3.87 2.36
CA GLY A 151 -9.56 2.70 3.20
C GLY A 151 -9.18 1.38 2.53
N PHE A 152 -8.68 1.40 1.30
CA PHE A 152 -8.39 0.18 0.55
C PHE A 152 -6.93 -0.27 0.70
N THR A 153 -5.99 0.67 0.66
CA THR A 153 -4.55 0.36 0.65
C THR A 153 -3.76 1.10 1.72
N LEU A 154 -4.40 1.90 2.57
CA LEU A 154 -3.73 2.64 3.63
C LEU A 154 -4.34 2.34 5.00
N GLY A 155 -3.47 2.06 5.96
CA GLY A 155 -3.85 1.97 7.37
C GLY A 155 -4.14 3.32 8.00
N GLY A 156 -4.96 3.32 9.03
CA GLY A 156 -5.29 4.45 9.89
C GLY A 156 -4.75 4.25 11.31
N VAL A 157 -5.22 5.07 12.23
CA VAL A 157 -4.82 4.97 13.66
C VAL A 157 -5.36 3.70 14.31
N ASP A 158 -6.47 3.17 13.83
CA ASP A 158 -7.10 1.98 14.40
C ASP A 158 -6.24 0.72 14.20
N GLU A 159 -5.48 0.64 13.10
CA GLU A 159 -4.55 -0.44 12.78
C GLU A 159 -3.34 -0.46 13.71
N LEU A 160 -2.93 0.70 14.23
CA LEU A 160 -1.81 0.80 15.18
C LEU A 160 -2.06 0.05 16.49
N ILE A 161 -3.33 -0.26 16.83
CA ILE A 161 -3.71 -0.93 18.08
C ILE A 161 -3.26 -2.40 18.09
N ASP A 162 -3.03 -3.02 16.93
CA ASP A 162 -2.50 -4.38 16.87
C ASP A 162 -1.08 -4.42 17.44
N SER A 163 -0.86 -5.32 18.40
CA SER A 163 0.44 -5.44 19.09
C SER A 163 1.56 -5.99 18.21
N ARG A 164 1.25 -6.51 17.03
CA ARG A 164 2.22 -6.96 16.03
C ARG A 164 2.77 -5.82 15.20
N VAL A 165 2.07 -4.68 15.16
CA VAL A 165 2.47 -3.50 14.39
C VAL A 165 3.56 -2.76 15.16
N ARG A 166 4.73 -2.59 14.54
CA ARG A 166 5.80 -1.73 15.07
C ARG A 166 5.48 -0.27 14.79
N LEU A 167 5.71 0.57 15.77
CA LEU A 167 5.58 2.01 15.70
C LEU A 167 6.95 2.65 15.89
N LEU A 168 7.37 3.48 14.93
CA LEU A 168 8.58 4.28 15.05
C LEU A 168 8.20 5.76 15.01
N TYR A 169 8.47 6.52 16.07
CA TYR A 169 8.20 7.96 16.12
C TYR A 169 9.44 8.77 16.44
N ALA A 170 9.47 10.00 15.92
CA ALA A 170 10.50 10.98 16.21
C ALA A 170 9.99 11.97 17.27
N VAL A 171 10.81 12.25 18.29
CA VAL A 171 10.49 13.12 19.39
C VAL A 171 11.64 14.10 19.67
N ASP A 172 11.29 15.37 19.96
CA ASP A 172 12.25 16.38 20.36
C ASP A 172 12.58 16.33 21.86
N GLY A 173 13.53 17.15 22.31
CA GLY A 173 13.94 17.23 23.71
C GLY A 173 12.85 17.69 24.69
N ASN A 174 11.71 18.18 24.21
CA ASN A 174 10.56 18.60 25.01
C ASN A 174 9.44 17.54 25.06
N GLY A 175 9.65 16.38 24.44
CA GLY A 175 8.64 15.31 24.36
C GLY A 175 7.57 15.54 23.30
N LYS A 176 7.79 16.46 22.34
CA LYS A 176 6.88 16.70 21.23
C LYS A 176 7.15 15.69 20.12
N VAL A 177 6.12 14.91 19.76
CA VAL A 177 6.17 13.97 18.62
C VAL A 177 6.13 14.78 17.32
N LEU A 178 7.13 14.63 16.48
CA LEU A 178 7.29 15.36 15.23
C LEU A 178 6.79 14.56 14.00
N GLY A 179 6.94 13.25 14.06
CA GLY A 179 6.50 12.35 13.01
C GLY A 179 6.43 10.92 13.50
N VAL A 180 5.72 10.08 12.75
CA VAL A 180 5.45 8.69 13.10
C VAL A 180 5.30 7.85 11.84
N THR A 181 5.83 6.62 11.91
CA THR A 181 5.65 5.57 10.91
C THR A 181 5.20 4.29 11.59
N SER A 182 4.33 3.50 10.94
CA SER A 182 4.02 2.14 11.37
C SER A 182 4.48 1.11 10.35
N TRP A 183 4.75 -0.09 10.85
CA TRP A 183 5.36 -1.16 10.10
C TRP A 183 4.62 -2.47 10.38
N LEU A 184 4.07 -3.06 9.32
CA LEU A 184 3.36 -4.33 9.37
C LEU A 184 4.36 -5.48 9.17
N PRO A 185 4.29 -6.54 10.00
CA PRO A 185 5.16 -7.70 9.83
C PRO A 185 4.69 -8.58 8.66
N THR A 186 5.65 -9.09 7.90
CA THR A 186 5.44 -10.17 6.92
C THR A 186 6.02 -11.46 7.47
N TYR A 187 5.22 -12.52 7.40
CA TYR A 187 5.58 -13.82 7.97
C TYR A 187 5.84 -14.86 6.88
N ARG A 188 6.81 -15.74 7.14
CA ARG A 188 7.00 -17.02 6.46
C ARG A 188 7.18 -18.09 7.53
N ASP A 189 6.35 -19.13 7.51
CA ASP A 189 6.37 -20.25 8.48
C ASP A 189 6.39 -19.76 9.95
N GLY A 190 5.56 -18.76 10.26
CA GLY A 190 5.46 -18.18 11.60
C GLY A 190 6.61 -17.25 12.00
N THR A 191 7.64 -17.11 11.17
CA THR A 191 8.79 -16.22 11.40
C THR A 191 8.64 -14.92 10.65
N ILE A 192 8.94 -13.79 11.28
CA ILE A 192 8.93 -12.48 10.61
C ILE A 192 10.14 -12.41 9.69
N ILE A 193 9.88 -12.22 8.39
CA ILE A 193 10.91 -12.11 7.35
C ILE A 193 11.05 -10.69 6.81
N GLY A 194 10.13 -9.80 7.08
CA GLY A 194 10.17 -8.43 6.60
C GLY A 194 9.17 -7.51 7.28
N TRP A 195 9.29 -6.22 6.98
CA TRP A 195 8.42 -5.18 7.50
C TRP A 195 7.96 -4.25 6.38
N THR A 196 6.68 -3.95 6.34
CA THR A 196 6.06 -3.06 5.34
C THR A 196 5.59 -1.78 5.99
N LEU A 197 6.03 -0.64 5.46
CA LEU A 197 5.55 0.69 5.85
C LEU A 197 4.07 0.84 5.50
N ASP A 198 3.24 1.10 6.48
CA ASP A 198 1.79 1.27 6.29
C ASP A 198 1.35 2.72 6.55
N PHE A 199 1.63 3.21 7.73
CA PHE A 199 1.21 4.53 8.18
C PHE A 199 2.42 5.47 8.25
N MET A 200 2.35 6.64 7.61
CA MET A 200 3.42 7.63 7.59
C MET A 200 2.84 9.04 7.73
N ARG A 201 3.06 9.70 8.87
CA ARG A 201 2.51 11.04 9.15
C ARG A 201 3.44 11.90 9.99
N HIS A 202 3.41 13.19 9.75
CA HIS A 202 4.18 14.16 10.52
C HIS A 202 3.36 15.41 10.83
N ARG A 203 3.77 16.14 11.85
CA ARG A 203 3.22 17.47 12.14
C ARG A 203 3.52 18.43 10.99
N THR A 204 2.62 19.36 10.78
CA THR A 204 2.78 20.40 9.75
C THR A 204 3.89 21.40 10.07
N ASP A 205 4.22 21.54 11.34
CA ASP A 205 5.30 22.37 11.87
C ASP A 205 6.55 21.56 12.23
N SER A 206 6.67 20.32 11.72
CA SER A 206 7.87 19.52 11.91
C SER A 206 9.03 19.98 11.03
N VAL A 207 10.23 19.57 11.41
CA VAL A 207 11.43 19.87 10.61
C VAL A 207 11.42 19.11 9.29
N ASN A 208 11.93 19.76 8.24
CA ASN A 208 12.12 19.09 6.96
C ASN A 208 13.09 17.91 7.11
N GLY A 209 12.74 16.78 6.48
CA GLY A 209 13.53 15.55 6.52
C GLY A 209 13.14 14.59 7.62
N ILE A 210 12.07 14.88 8.41
CA ILE A 210 11.68 14.00 9.52
C ILE A 210 11.24 12.60 9.06
N MET A 211 10.64 12.48 7.88
CA MET A 211 10.25 11.18 7.33
C MET A 211 11.46 10.42 6.79
N GLU A 212 12.38 11.10 6.11
CA GLU A 212 13.65 10.51 5.70
C GLU A 212 14.45 10.00 6.92
N PHE A 213 14.46 10.76 8.00
CA PHE A 213 15.09 10.34 9.26
C PHE A 213 14.44 9.06 9.79
N LEU A 214 13.11 9.00 9.92
CA LEU A 214 12.42 7.83 10.49
C LEU A 214 12.62 6.58 9.62
N ILE A 215 12.51 6.67 8.30
CA ILE A 215 12.72 5.53 7.40
C ILE A 215 14.18 5.04 7.50
N ALA A 216 15.14 5.96 7.50
CA ALA A 216 16.55 5.61 7.65
C ALA A 216 16.82 4.92 8.99
N ARG A 217 16.22 5.42 10.08
CA ARG A 217 16.35 4.80 11.42
C ARG A 217 15.72 3.42 11.47
N MET A 218 14.60 3.19 10.80
CA MET A 218 14.02 1.85 10.69
C MET A 218 14.95 0.89 9.94
N ALA A 219 15.47 1.31 8.79
CA ALA A 219 16.41 0.50 8.01
C ALA A 219 17.69 0.15 8.81
N GLU A 220 18.24 1.11 9.57
CA GLU A 220 19.39 0.88 10.44
C GLU A 220 19.06 -0.15 11.55
N ARG A 221 17.89 -0.03 12.18
CA ARG A 221 17.45 -0.97 13.22
C ARG A 221 17.26 -2.37 12.67
N LEU A 222 16.61 -2.52 11.52
CA LEU A 222 16.41 -3.82 10.87
C LEU A 222 17.74 -4.47 10.44
N ARG A 223 18.69 -3.67 9.93
CA ARG A 223 20.04 -4.15 9.65
C ARG A 223 20.73 -4.65 10.92
N ASP A 224 20.64 -3.89 12.00
CA ASP A 224 21.31 -4.23 13.27
C ASP A 224 20.65 -5.43 13.96
N GLU A 225 19.33 -5.65 13.75
CA GLU A 225 18.63 -6.87 14.16
C GLU A 225 19.08 -8.09 13.34
N GLY A 226 19.38 -7.92 12.05
CA GLY A 226 19.98 -8.94 11.18
C GLY A 226 19.12 -10.17 10.89
N ASN A 227 17.81 -10.10 11.15
CA ASN A 227 16.89 -11.24 11.10
C ASN A 227 15.76 -11.10 10.07
N VAL A 228 15.84 -10.10 9.21
CA VAL A 228 14.83 -9.82 8.17
C VAL A 228 15.45 -9.76 6.79
N GLU A 229 14.70 -10.15 5.78
CA GLU A 229 15.12 -10.20 4.39
C GLU A 229 14.86 -8.87 3.68
N PHE A 230 13.78 -8.17 4.03
CA PHE A 230 13.37 -6.95 3.34
C PHE A 230 12.67 -5.93 4.26
N MET A 231 12.65 -4.69 3.78
CA MET A 231 11.84 -3.59 4.26
C MET A 231 11.10 -2.98 3.07
N SER A 232 9.79 -3.19 2.99
CA SER A 232 8.97 -2.57 1.95
C SER A 232 8.57 -1.16 2.37
N LEU A 233 8.72 -0.21 1.46
CA LEU A 233 8.16 1.14 1.59
C LEU A 233 6.73 1.21 1.04
N SER A 234 6.09 0.08 0.84
CA SER A 234 4.78 -0.11 0.19
C SER A 234 4.76 0.26 -1.29
N ALA A 235 3.74 -0.19 -1.99
CA ALA A 235 3.54 0.19 -3.37
C ALA A 235 3.28 1.71 -3.51
N ALA A 236 3.74 2.27 -4.61
CA ALA A 236 3.29 3.55 -5.12
C ALA A 236 2.21 3.27 -6.18
N PRO A 237 0.92 3.29 -5.81
CA PRO A 237 -0.15 2.93 -6.72
C PRO A 237 -0.19 3.96 -7.86
N LEU A 238 -0.46 3.47 -9.07
CA LEU A 238 -0.66 4.29 -10.26
C LEU A 238 0.57 5.13 -10.68
N ALA A 239 1.70 4.98 -10.00
CA ALA A 239 2.95 5.64 -10.38
C ALA A 239 3.63 4.83 -11.49
N GLY A 240 3.98 5.49 -12.60
CA GLY A 240 4.68 4.84 -13.72
C GLY A 240 3.78 4.29 -14.83
N MET A 241 2.46 4.41 -14.74
CA MET A 241 1.52 3.94 -15.77
C MET A 241 1.66 4.61 -17.16
N GLY A 242 2.54 5.58 -17.31
CA GLY A 242 2.75 6.31 -18.58
C GLY A 242 3.79 5.72 -19.52
N SER A 243 4.50 4.64 -19.15
CA SER A 243 5.71 4.20 -19.86
C SER A 243 5.61 2.89 -20.64
N ASN A 244 4.53 2.14 -20.53
CA ASN A 244 4.38 0.88 -21.27
C ASN A 244 3.22 0.98 -22.26
N GLU A 245 3.55 0.84 -23.56
CA GLU A 245 2.59 0.58 -24.62
C GLU A 245 1.94 -0.77 -24.31
N SER A 246 0.65 -0.78 -24.00
CA SER A 246 -0.11 -2.01 -23.88
C SER A 246 -0.37 -2.55 -25.30
N GLU A 247 -0.07 -3.82 -25.52
CA GLU A 247 -0.24 -4.47 -26.82
C GLU A 247 -1.72 -4.65 -27.24
N HIS A 248 -2.70 -4.31 -26.38
CA HIS A 248 -4.13 -4.47 -26.65
C HIS A 248 -4.92 -3.17 -26.38
N GLU A 249 -5.73 -2.74 -27.35
CA GLU A 249 -6.62 -1.57 -27.25
C GLU A 249 -7.59 -1.66 -26.05
N GLU A 250 -8.02 -2.87 -25.69
CA GLU A 250 -8.94 -3.12 -24.58
C GLU A 250 -8.36 -2.73 -23.21
N SER A 251 -7.04 -2.90 -23.01
CA SER A 251 -6.37 -2.46 -21.77
C SER A 251 -6.25 -0.94 -21.65
N GLU A 252 -6.45 -0.19 -22.75
CA GLU A 252 -6.46 1.29 -22.72
C GLU A 252 -7.64 1.85 -21.90
N VAL A 253 -8.80 1.21 -21.93
CA VAL A 253 -9.98 1.62 -21.18
C VAL A 253 -9.68 1.55 -19.67
N LEU A 254 -9.12 0.45 -19.22
CA LEU A 254 -8.76 0.28 -17.82
C LEU A 254 -7.63 1.24 -17.40
N ARG A 255 -6.61 1.37 -18.25
CA ARG A 255 -5.50 2.30 -18.01
C ARG A 255 -6.00 3.74 -17.91
N HIS A 256 -6.89 4.17 -18.80
CA HIS A 256 -7.48 5.50 -18.76
C HIS A 256 -8.31 5.72 -17.50
N ALA A 257 -9.08 4.72 -17.09
CA ALA A 257 -9.86 4.76 -15.86
C ALA A 257 -8.96 4.86 -14.60
N LEU A 258 -7.90 4.08 -14.55
CA LEU A 258 -6.92 4.12 -13.46
C LEU A 258 -6.17 5.46 -13.44
N GLN A 259 -5.82 6.01 -14.61
CA GLN A 259 -5.22 7.34 -14.70
C GLN A 259 -6.18 8.42 -14.18
N MET A 260 -7.48 8.37 -14.52
CA MET A 260 -8.46 9.29 -13.95
C MET A 260 -8.56 9.17 -12.41
N VAL A 261 -8.51 7.96 -11.87
CA VAL A 261 -8.47 7.75 -10.41
C VAL A 261 -7.21 8.40 -9.84
N ALA A 262 -6.05 8.18 -10.47
CA ALA A 262 -4.80 8.81 -10.07
C ALA A 262 -4.89 10.34 -10.08
N ASP A 263 -5.41 10.94 -11.14
CA ASP A 263 -5.54 12.39 -11.29
C ASP A 263 -6.51 13.01 -10.27
N ILE A 264 -7.62 12.32 -9.96
CA ILE A 264 -8.57 12.74 -8.91
C ILE A 264 -7.92 12.68 -7.52
N MET A 265 -7.07 11.68 -7.29
CA MET A 265 -6.45 11.41 -6.00
C MET A 265 -5.15 12.20 -5.79
N GLU A 266 -4.45 12.59 -6.86
CA GLU A 266 -3.15 13.27 -6.79
C GLU A 266 -3.16 14.53 -5.92
N PRO A 267 -4.15 15.46 -6.01
CA PRO A 267 -4.19 16.65 -5.16
C PRO A 267 -4.31 16.33 -3.67
N ALA A 268 -4.93 15.20 -3.34
CA ALA A 268 -5.13 14.77 -1.97
C ALA A 268 -3.97 13.93 -1.43
N TYR A 269 -3.38 13.06 -2.24
CA TYR A 269 -2.42 12.04 -1.79
C TYR A 269 -1.01 12.21 -2.33
N GLY A 270 -0.82 12.93 -3.45
CA GLY A 270 0.50 13.25 -3.99
C GLY A 270 1.29 12.01 -4.42
N PHE A 271 0.68 11.09 -5.16
CA PHE A 271 1.31 9.83 -5.56
C PHE A 271 2.65 10.01 -6.26
N HIS A 272 2.75 11.01 -7.16
CA HIS A 272 4.00 11.31 -7.85
C HIS A 272 5.08 11.85 -6.90
N SER A 273 4.70 12.67 -5.91
CA SER A 273 5.62 13.18 -4.92
C SER A 273 6.05 12.10 -3.94
N LEU A 274 5.13 11.20 -3.56
CA LEU A 274 5.39 10.05 -2.70
C LEU A 274 6.32 9.05 -3.41
N PHE A 275 6.11 8.78 -4.69
CA PHE A 275 6.99 7.94 -5.49
C PHE A 275 8.41 8.48 -5.50
N ARG A 276 8.59 9.76 -5.88
CA ARG A 276 9.90 10.43 -5.86
C ARG A 276 10.54 10.47 -4.47
N PHE A 277 9.72 10.61 -3.43
CA PHE A 277 10.20 10.55 -2.05
C PHE A 277 10.79 9.17 -1.71
N LYS A 278 10.10 8.09 -2.08
CA LYS A 278 10.55 6.71 -1.83
C LYS A 278 11.83 6.38 -2.59
N LEU A 279 12.03 6.89 -3.81
CA LEU A 279 13.25 6.72 -4.60
C LEU A 279 14.52 7.24 -3.90
N LYS A 280 14.41 8.16 -2.94
CA LYS A 280 15.57 8.64 -2.15
C LYS A 280 16.25 7.53 -1.35
N PHE A 281 15.55 6.43 -1.11
CA PHE A 281 16.06 5.28 -0.36
C PHE A 281 16.67 4.21 -1.26
N HIS A 282 16.73 4.46 -2.58
CA HIS A 282 17.26 3.55 -3.60
C HIS A 282 16.73 2.12 -3.47
N PRO A 283 15.41 1.95 -3.43
CA PRO A 283 14.79 0.64 -3.33
C PRO A 283 14.95 -0.14 -4.65
N ASP A 284 14.82 -1.44 -4.57
CA ASP A 284 14.46 -2.26 -5.72
C ASP A 284 12.98 -2.00 -6.06
N GLU A 285 12.68 -1.94 -7.34
CA GLU A 285 11.36 -1.62 -7.86
C GLU A 285 10.69 -2.89 -8.39
N GLU A 286 9.64 -3.36 -7.70
CA GLU A 286 8.88 -4.54 -8.07
C GLU A 286 7.52 -4.14 -8.62
N LYS A 287 7.23 -4.47 -9.87
CA LYS A 287 5.94 -4.18 -10.50
C LYS A 287 4.83 -4.96 -9.83
N VAL A 288 3.67 -4.29 -9.68
CA VAL A 288 2.44 -4.92 -9.23
C VAL A 288 1.35 -4.75 -10.30
N TYR A 289 0.50 -5.76 -10.42
CA TYR A 289 -0.45 -5.89 -11.52
C TYR A 289 -1.88 -6.02 -11.03
N ILE A 290 -2.82 -5.59 -11.87
CA ILE A 290 -4.20 -6.03 -11.83
C ILE A 290 -4.39 -7.14 -12.86
N CYS A 291 -5.00 -8.25 -12.45
CA CYS A 291 -5.31 -9.37 -13.33
C CYS A 291 -6.81 -9.63 -13.37
N TYR A 292 -7.37 -9.86 -14.54
CA TYR A 292 -8.80 -10.01 -14.77
C TYR A 292 -9.08 -11.06 -15.86
N PRO A 293 -10.20 -11.83 -15.77
CA PRO A 293 -10.46 -12.94 -16.69
C PRO A 293 -11.19 -12.53 -17.98
N ASP A 294 -11.77 -11.32 -18.04
CA ASP A 294 -12.67 -10.92 -19.13
C ASP A 294 -12.61 -9.40 -19.34
N ALA A 295 -12.08 -8.99 -20.49
CA ALA A 295 -11.98 -7.60 -20.88
C ALA A 295 -13.35 -6.90 -21.04
N ALA A 296 -14.42 -7.64 -21.35
CA ALA A 296 -15.77 -7.08 -21.42
C ALA A 296 -16.28 -6.55 -20.06
N LYS A 297 -15.63 -6.92 -18.95
CA LYS A 297 -15.93 -6.43 -17.60
C LYS A 297 -15.11 -5.20 -17.20
N LEU A 298 -14.23 -4.68 -18.04
CA LEU A 298 -13.38 -3.53 -17.73
C LEU A 298 -14.13 -2.30 -17.20
N PRO A 299 -15.31 -1.92 -17.72
CA PRO A 299 -16.06 -0.80 -17.14
C PRO A 299 -16.47 -1.03 -15.68
N GLN A 300 -16.94 -2.24 -15.34
CA GLN A 300 -17.30 -2.60 -13.97
C GLN A 300 -16.08 -2.71 -13.07
N ILE A 301 -14.97 -3.27 -13.57
CA ILE A 301 -13.69 -3.37 -12.87
C ILE A 301 -13.17 -1.98 -12.53
N SER A 302 -13.16 -1.07 -13.51
CA SER A 302 -12.74 0.32 -13.32
C SER A 302 -13.55 1.03 -12.24
N LEU A 303 -14.88 0.80 -12.24
CA LEU A 303 -15.78 1.38 -11.23
C LEU A 303 -15.53 0.77 -9.84
N ALA A 304 -15.31 -0.54 -9.76
CA ALA A 304 -15.01 -1.21 -8.49
C ALA A 304 -13.69 -0.71 -7.88
N VAL A 305 -12.64 -0.55 -8.71
CA VAL A 305 -11.36 0.02 -8.27
C VAL A 305 -11.54 1.49 -7.86
N ALA A 306 -12.24 2.30 -8.64
CA ALA A 306 -12.52 3.70 -8.29
C ALA A 306 -13.24 3.82 -6.94
N GLN A 307 -14.25 2.98 -6.69
CA GLN A 307 -14.97 2.96 -5.41
C GLN A 307 -14.12 2.43 -4.26
N ALA A 308 -13.19 1.50 -4.51
CA ALA A 308 -12.27 1.02 -3.50
C ALA A 308 -11.37 2.16 -2.98
N TYR A 309 -10.84 2.98 -3.90
CA TYR A 309 -10.02 4.15 -3.56
C TYR A 309 -10.82 5.34 -3.04
N VAL A 310 -12.02 5.56 -3.57
CA VAL A 310 -12.89 6.69 -3.21
C VAL A 310 -14.24 6.14 -2.70
N PRO A 311 -14.32 5.68 -1.43
CA PRO A 311 -15.55 5.07 -0.88
C PRO A 311 -16.77 5.98 -0.89
N SER A 312 -16.58 7.30 -0.96
CA SER A 312 -17.63 8.31 -1.00
C SER A 312 -18.16 8.60 -2.42
N LEU A 313 -17.71 7.85 -3.43
CA LEU A 313 -18.16 8.03 -4.81
C LEU A 313 -19.69 7.86 -4.89
N THR A 314 -20.40 8.94 -5.26
CA THR A 314 -21.85 8.89 -5.41
C THR A 314 -22.26 8.15 -6.69
N PRO A 315 -23.46 7.57 -6.78
CA PRO A 315 -23.93 6.93 -8.02
C PRO A 315 -23.90 7.87 -9.26
N ALA A 316 -24.11 9.16 -9.05
CA ALA A 316 -24.04 10.16 -10.14
C ALA A 316 -22.60 10.37 -10.63
N GLU A 317 -21.63 10.42 -9.71
CA GLU A 317 -20.20 10.52 -10.05
C GLU A 317 -19.71 9.23 -10.69
N ALA A 318 -20.13 8.07 -10.18
CA ALA A 318 -19.87 6.76 -10.77
C ALA A 318 -20.38 6.69 -12.23
N MET A 319 -21.60 7.17 -12.48
CA MET A 319 -22.18 7.22 -13.83
C MET A 319 -21.42 8.16 -14.77
N ARG A 320 -20.97 9.32 -14.28
CA ARG A 320 -20.10 10.21 -15.06
C ARG A 320 -18.76 9.55 -15.39
N PHE A 321 -18.16 8.89 -14.42
CA PHE A 321 -16.92 8.15 -14.58
C PHE A 321 -17.06 7.10 -15.70
N VAL A 322 -18.08 6.24 -15.65
CA VAL A 322 -18.35 5.23 -16.69
C VAL A 322 -18.52 5.86 -18.07
N ARG A 323 -19.27 6.98 -18.19
CA ARG A 323 -19.45 7.67 -19.48
C ARG A 323 -18.16 8.26 -20.05
N THR A 324 -17.20 8.60 -19.21
CA THR A 324 -15.94 9.19 -19.65
C THR A 324 -14.97 8.13 -20.15
N ILE A 325 -15.05 6.89 -19.60
CA ILE A 325 -14.19 5.76 -20.00
C ILE A 325 -14.83 4.88 -21.07
N ALA A 326 -16.13 5.02 -21.34
CA ALA A 326 -16.76 4.27 -22.44
C ALA A 326 -16.18 4.72 -23.79
N PRO A 327 -15.87 3.79 -24.71
CA PRO A 327 -15.46 4.15 -26.06
C PRO A 327 -16.49 5.11 -26.68
N ARG A 328 -16.02 6.18 -27.30
CA ARG A 328 -16.90 7.02 -28.13
C ARG A 328 -17.04 6.30 -29.47
N ASP A 329 -18.27 5.88 -29.77
CA ASP A 329 -18.64 5.36 -31.10
C ASP A 329 -18.32 6.38 -32.21
#